data_1f9f4f7c3adcb401093968f315d14037
#
_entry.id   1f9f4f7c3adcb401093968f315d14037
#
_cell.length_a   1.000
_cell.length_b   1.000
_cell.length_c   1.000
_cell.angle_alpha   90.00
_cell.angle_beta   90.00
_cell.angle_gamma   90.00
#
_symmetry.space_group_name_H-M   'P 1'
#
loop_
_entity.id
_entity.type
_entity.pdbx_description
1 polymer ?
#
loop_
_entity_poly.entity_id
_entity_poly.type
_entity_poly.pdbx_seq_one_letter_code
_entity_poly.pdbx_strand_id
1 'polypeptide(L)'
;RISEALMKLYRLFWDEFSGWYLEMVKPGYRQPTDRATMDATKAFFDRLLRTLHPFMPFITEEIWQHMAPRKDGESITVAALPAPQPFDQALLERIEQLKEAVSSVRNIRKEHNIPNCTSSGTTIIIANTTRCCKKWRT
;
A
#
# COMPACT_ATOMS: atom_id res chain seq x y z
N ARG A 1 -15.46 6.67 -18.16
CA ARG A 1 -14.41 6.63 -19.19
C ARG A 1 -13.31 5.67 -18.75
N ILE A 2 -12.84 4.80 -19.65
CA ILE A 2 -11.88 3.73 -19.32
C ILE A 2 -10.55 4.31 -18.82
N SER A 3 -10.06 5.35 -19.50
CA SER A 3 -8.79 6.01 -19.13
C SER A 3 -8.80 6.62 -17.73
N GLU A 4 -9.93 7.21 -17.32
CA GLU A 4 -10.08 7.76 -15.97
C GLU A 4 -10.11 6.65 -14.90
N ALA A 5 -10.76 5.54 -15.20
CA ALA A 5 -10.79 4.37 -14.33
C ALA A 5 -9.37 3.79 -14.16
N LEU A 6 -8.64 3.62 -15.25
CA LEU A 6 -7.26 3.15 -15.21
C LEU A 6 -6.35 4.08 -14.40
N MET A 7 -6.46 5.39 -14.58
CA MET A 7 -5.66 6.36 -13.81
C MET A 7 -5.99 6.35 -12.32
N LYS A 8 -7.25 6.14 -11.95
CA LYS A 8 -7.64 5.97 -10.53
C LYS A 8 -7.05 4.68 -9.94
N LEU A 9 -7.12 3.57 -10.68
CA LEU A 9 -6.51 2.31 -10.28
C LEU A 9 -4.99 2.40 -10.15
N TYR A 10 -4.34 3.08 -11.09
CA TYR A 10 -2.91 3.32 -11.06
C TYR A 10 -2.50 4.09 -9.80
N ARG A 11 -3.21 5.19 -9.48
CA ARG A 11 -2.96 5.96 -8.26
C ARG A 11 -3.22 5.13 -6.99
N LEU A 12 -4.32 4.37 -6.96
CA LEU A 12 -4.63 3.49 -5.84
C LEU A 12 -3.50 2.47 -5.61
N PHE A 13 -2.99 1.87 -6.69
CA PHE A 13 -1.91 0.89 -6.59
C PHE A 13 -0.59 1.52 -6.19
N TRP A 14 -0.17 2.58 -6.88
CA TRP A 14 1.15 3.14 -6.73
C TRP A 14 1.28 4.08 -5.53
N ASP A 15 0.35 5.03 -5.42
CA ASP A 15 0.43 6.05 -4.37
C ASP A 15 -0.11 5.53 -3.03
N GLU A 16 -1.31 4.95 -3.02
CA GLU A 16 -1.97 4.56 -1.78
C GLU A 16 -1.47 3.23 -1.24
N PHE A 17 -1.54 2.17 -2.05
CA PHE A 17 -1.16 0.84 -1.59
C PHE A 17 0.36 0.71 -1.43
N SER A 18 1.13 0.99 -2.46
CA SER A 18 2.58 0.83 -2.43
C SER A 18 3.28 1.94 -1.63
N GLY A 19 2.89 3.20 -1.84
CA GLY A 19 3.53 4.36 -1.22
C GLY A 19 3.21 4.54 0.26
N TRP A 20 1.98 4.23 0.68
CA TRP A 20 1.55 4.46 2.06
C TRP A 20 1.26 3.17 2.81
N TYR A 21 0.31 2.35 2.34
CA TYR A 21 -0.15 1.19 3.11
C TYR A 21 0.97 0.20 3.41
N LEU A 22 1.73 -0.24 2.40
CA LEU A 22 2.82 -1.20 2.63
C LEU A 22 3.92 -0.65 3.53
N GLU A 23 4.19 0.64 3.50
CA GLU A 23 5.17 1.24 4.40
C GLU A 23 4.65 1.37 5.84
N MET A 24 3.34 1.58 6.03
CA MET A 24 2.73 1.60 7.36
C MET A 24 2.69 0.22 8.04
N VAL A 25 2.35 -0.83 7.29
CA VAL A 25 2.22 -2.19 7.83
C VAL A 25 3.56 -2.95 7.90
N LYS A 26 4.61 -2.36 7.38
CA LYS A 26 5.95 -2.98 7.35
C LYS A 26 6.50 -3.21 8.76
N PRO A 27 6.89 -4.46 9.09
CA PRO A 27 7.44 -4.77 10.40
C PRO A 27 8.79 -4.08 10.65
N GLY A 28 9.20 -4.04 11.90
CA GLY A 28 10.53 -3.60 12.30
C GLY A 28 11.65 -4.39 11.62
N TYR A 29 12.84 -3.82 11.57
CA TYR A 29 14.01 -4.51 11.01
C TYR A 29 14.22 -5.87 11.71
N ARG A 30 14.27 -6.94 10.92
CA ARG A 30 14.38 -8.34 11.37
C ARG A 30 13.22 -8.84 12.26
N GLN A 31 12.09 -8.16 12.26
CA GLN A 31 10.89 -8.67 12.94
C GLN A 31 9.96 -9.36 11.94
N PRO A 32 9.34 -10.47 12.31
CA PRO A 32 8.34 -11.11 11.47
C PRO A 32 7.10 -10.22 11.36
N THR A 33 6.43 -10.30 10.23
CA THR A 33 5.11 -9.67 10.07
C THR A 33 4.06 -10.49 10.82
N ASP A 34 3.15 -9.81 11.49
CA ASP A 34 1.99 -10.45 12.08
C ASP A 34 1.13 -11.13 10.99
N ARG A 35 0.64 -12.34 11.32
CA ARG A 35 -0.14 -13.15 10.37
C ARG A 35 -1.43 -12.46 9.94
N ALA A 36 -2.14 -11.83 10.87
CA ALA A 36 -3.39 -11.13 10.58
C ALA A 36 -3.15 -9.96 9.60
N THR A 37 -2.09 -9.18 9.79
CA THR A 37 -1.68 -8.11 8.89
C THR A 37 -1.30 -8.66 7.52
N MET A 38 -0.59 -9.78 7.44
CA MET A 38 -0.21 -10.41 6.18
C MET A 38 -1.45 -10.91 5.42
N ASP A 39 -2.37 -11.57 6.11
CA ASP A 39 -3.60 -12.10 5.49
C ASP A 39 -4.50 -10.96 5.00
N ALA A 40 -4.64 -9.89 5.78
CA ALA A 40 -5.38 -8.68 5.37
C ALA A 40 -4.74 -8.02 4.14
N THR A 41 -3.42 -7.91 4.11
CA THR A 41 -2.68 -7.34 2.97
C THR A 41 -2.86 -8.20 1.72
N LYS A 42 -2.78 -9.52 1.83
CA LYS A 42 -3.02 -10.44 0.72
C LYS A 42 -4.45 -10.33 0.20
N ALA A 43 -5.43 -10.28 1.08
CA ALA A 43 -6.84 -10.14 0.70
C ALA A 43 -7.10 -8.82 -0.04
N PHE A 44 -6.50 -7.73 0.42
CA PHE A 44 -6.59 -6.44 -0.27
C PHE A 44 -5.91 -6.49 -1.65
N PHE A 45 -4.72 -7.07 -1.71
CA PHE A 45 -3.96 -7.19 -2.96
C PHE A 45 -4.66 -8.08 -3.98
N ASP A 46 -5.28 -9.19 -3.56
CA ASP A 46 -6.13 -10.05 -4.42
C ASP A 46 -7.26 -9.25 -5.07
N ARG A 47 -7.96 -8.42 -4.29
CA ARG A 47 -9.03 -7.55 -4.81
C ARG A 47 -8.49 -6.54 -5.83
N LEU A 48 -7.33 -5.98 -5.56
CA LEU A 48 -6.67 -5.02 -6.45
C LEU A 48 -6.26 -5.68 -7.77
N LEU A 49 -5.68 -6.89 -7.73
CA LEU A 49 -5.32 -7.67 -8.92
C LEU A 49 -6.52 -7.98 -9.79
N ARG A 50 -7.64 -8.43 -9.20
CA ARG A 50 -8.89 -8.69 -9.95
C ARG A 50 -9.42 -7.43 -10.63
N THR A 51 -9.30 -6.28 -9.98
CA THR A 51 -9.74 -5.01 -10.57
C THR A 51 -8.81 -4.53 -11.68
N LEU A 52 -7.51 -4.82 -11.59
CA LEU A 52 -6.51 -4.48 -12.60
C LEU A 52 -6.47 -5.45 -13.78
N HIS A 53 -6.96 -6.68 -13.61
CA HIS A 53 -6.86 -7.74 -14.60
C HIS A 53 -7.36 -7.36 -16.00
N PRO A 54 -8.49 -6.64 -16.18
CA PRO A 54 -8.95 -6.23 -17.50
C PRO A 54 -7.95 -5.34 -18.28
N PHE A 55 -7.02 -4.68 -17.57
CA PHE A 55 -6.02 -3.79 -18.18
C PHE A 55 -4.67 -4.45 -18.38
N MET A 56 -4.31 -5.39 -17.49
CA MET A 56 -3.00 -6.06 -17.50
C MET A 56 -3.15 -7.56 -17.24
N PRO A 57 -3.73 -8.33 -18.17
CA PRO A 57 -4.15 -9.71 -17.91
C PRO A 57 -2.98 -10.65 -17.57
N PHE A 58 -1.86 -10.56 -18.26
CA PHE A 58 -0.76 -11.51 -18.10
C PHE A 58 -0.07 -11.39 -16.75
N ILE A 59 0.33 -10.18 -16.37
CA ILE A 59 1.06 -9.96 -15.12
C ILE A 59 0.17 -10.18 -13.88
N THR A 60 -1.10 -9.82 -13.96
CA THR A 60 -2.03 -10.05 -12.84
C THR A 60 -2.37 -11.52 -12.66
N GLU A 61 -2.48 -12.30 -13.73
CA GLU A 61 -2.62 -13.75 -13.67
C GLU A 61 -1.41 -14.40 -13.02
N GLU A 62 -0.22 -14.08 -13.49
CA GLU A 62 1.04 -14.62 -12.98
C GLU A 62 1.19 -14.37 -11.47
N ILE A 63 1.00 -13.13 -11.04
CA ILE A 63 1.08 -12.78 -9.62
C ILE A 63 0.01 -13.51 -8.82
N TRP A 64 -1.22 -13.59 -9.34
CA TRP A 64 -2.34 -14.20 -8.65
C TRP A 64 -2.16 -15.69 -8.44
N GLN A 65 -1.58 -16.40 -9.41
CA GLN A 65 -1.22 -17.81 -9.31
C GLN A 65 -0.15 -18.05 -8.22
N HIS A 66 0.82 -17.14 -8.09
CA HIS A 66 1.90 -17.26 -7.10
C HIS A 66 1.46 -16.85 -5.68
N MET A 67 0.37 -16.13 -5.52
CA MET A 67 -0.09 -15.65 -4.20
C MET A 67 -0.63 -16.75 -3.29
N ALA A 68 -1.21 -17.80 -3.87
CA ALA A 68 -1.77 -18.92 -3.13
C ALA A 68 -1.79 -20.19 -3.99
N PRO A 69 -1.75 -21.38 -3.37
CA PRO A 69 -1.94 -22.63 -4.10
C PRO A 69 -3.29 -22.62 -4.83
N ARG A 70 -3.29 -22.86 -6.12
CA ARG A 70 -4.48 -22.91 -6.98
C ARG A 70 -4.66 -24.32 -7.54
N LYS A 71 -5.89 -24.65 -7.91
CA LYS A 71 -6.19 -25.90 -8.63
C LYS A 71 -5.86 -25.72 -10.11
N ASP A 72 -5.55 -26.82 -10.78
CA ASP A 72 -5.32 -26.79 -12.22
C ASP A 72 -6.56 -26.24 -12.94
N GLY A 73 -6.33 -25.25 -13.82
CA GLY A 73 -7.39 -24.54 -14.55
C GLY A 73 -8.06 -23.38 -13.79
N GLU A 74 -7.68 -23.12 -12.55
CA GLU A 74 -8.15 -21.94 -11.82
C GLU A 74 -7.43 -20.70 -12.32
N SER A 75 -8.18 -19.69 -12.79
CA SER A 75 -7.65 -18.45 -13.35
C SER A 75 -8.37 -17.23 -12.79
N ILE A 76 -7.64 -16.12 -12.63
CA ILE A 76 -8.20 -14.84 -12.23
C ILE A 76 -9.25 -14.33 -13.25
N THR A 77 -9.14 -14.76 -14.52
CA THR A 77 -10.06 -14.38 -15.60
C THR A 77 -11.52 -14.78 -15.29
N VAL A 78 -11.72 -15.92 -14.62
CA VAL A 78 -13.05 -16.41 -14.23
C VAL A 78 -13.43 -15.99 -12.80
N ALA A 79 -12.53 -15.33 -12.08
CA ALA A 79 -12.79 -14.87 -10.73
C ALA A 79 -13.76 -13.68 -10.73
N ALA A 80 -14.74 -13.69 -9.81
CA ALA A 80 -15.69 -12.59 -9.69
C ALA A 80 -14.97 -11.26 -9.36
N LEU A 81 -15.42 -10.18 -10.00
CA LEU A 81 -14.96 -8.83 -9.64
C LEU A 81 -15.35 -8.52 -8.18
N PRO A 82 -14.49 -7.83 -7.45
CA PRO A 82 -14.78 -7.44 -6.08
C PRO A 82 -16.02 -6.53 -6.02
N ALA A 83 -16.97 -6.88 -5.17
CA ALA A 83 -18.12 -6.02 -4.90
C ALA A 83 -17.67 -4.75 -4.14
N PRO A 84 -18.28 -3.59 -4.43
CA PRO A 84 -18.04 -2.38 -3.64
C PRO A 84 -18.46 -2.62 -2.18
N GLN A 85 -17.61 -2.16 -1.27
CA GLN A 85 -17.89 -2.24 0.17
C GLN A 85 -18.18 -0.86 0.73
N PRO A 86 -19.02 -0.77 1.76
CA PRO A 86 -19.22 0.47 2.49
C PRO A 86 -17.87 0.92 3.08
N PHE A 87 -17.64 2.21 3.12
CA PHE A 87 -16.45 2.81 3.67
C PHE A 87 -16.81 3.92 4.66
N ASP A 88 -15.92 4.16 5.62
CA ASP A 88 -16.08 5.24 6.59
C ASP A 88 -15.44 6.52 6.05
N GLN A 89 -16.27 7.48 5.71
CA GLN A 89 -15.83 8.77 5.18
C GLN A 89 -14.99 9.54 6.21
N ALA A 90 -15.37 9.50 7.49
CA ALA A 90 -14.64 10.19 8.55
C ALA A 90 -13.23 9.61 8.74
N LEU A 91 -13.08 8.29 8.57
CA LEU A 91 -11.77 7.64 8.61
C LEU A 91 -10.90 8.08 7.43
N LEU A 92 -11.45 8.16 6.23
CA LEU A 92 -10.72 8.62 5.05
C LEU A 92 -10.21 10.06 5.23
N GLU A 93 -11.04 10.96 5.71
CA GLU A 93 -10.65 12.35 5.97
C GLU A 93 -9.51 12.46 7.01
N ARG A 94 -9.57 11.65 8.07
CA ARG A 94 -8.49 11.59 9.08
C ARG A 94 -7.18 11.07 8.49
N ILE A 95 -7.24 10.07 7.63
CA ILE A 95 -6.04 9.53 6.96
C ILE A 95 -5.45 10.58 6.00
N GLU A 96 -6.28 11.30 5.25
CA GLU A 96 -5.80 12.37 4.37
C GLU A 96 -5.12 13.50 5.16
N GLN A 97 -5.70 13.94 6.27
CA GLN A 97 -5.08 14.92 7.17
C GLN A 97 -3.75 14.44 7.72
N LEU A 98 -3.67 13.16 8.09
CA LEU A 98 -2.41 12.55 8.55
C LEU A 98 -1.35 12.54 7.43
N LYS A 99 -1.72 12.18 6.21
CA LYS A 99 -0.83 12.17 5.04
C LYS A 99 -0.30 13.57 4.74
N GLU A 100 -1.16 14.58 4.80
CA GLU A 100 -0.79 15.97 4.61
C GLU A 100 0.19 16.45 5.70
N ALA A 101 -0.08 16.18 6.96
CA ALA A 101 0.81 16.52 8.06
C ALA A 101 2.20 15.86 7.92
N VAL A 102 2.23 14.57 7.58
CA VAL A 102 3.49 13.84 7.34
C VAL A 102 4.26 14.44 6.15
N SER A 103 3.57 14.79 5.08
CA SER A 103 4.16 15.39 3.89
C SER A 103 4.76 16.78 4.19
N SER A 104 4.04 17.58 4.97
CA SER A 104 4.51 18.90 5.41
C SER A 104 5.79 18.80 6.26
N VAL A 105 5.83 17.87 7.21
CA VAL A 105 7.04 17.61 8.02
C VAL A 105 8.21 17.15 7.15
N ARG A 106 7.96 16.28 6.17
CA ARG A 106 9.01 15.83 5.23
C ARG A 106 9.56 16.99 4.40
N ASN A 107 8.69 17.87 3.91
CA ASN A 107 9.09 19.04 3.12
C ASN A 107 9.93 20.01 3.96
N ILE A 108 9.50 20.37 5.17
CA ILE A 108 10.26 21.22 6.08
C ILE A 108 11.66 20.63 6.35
N ARG A 109 11.74 19.32 6.62
CA ARG A 109 13.02 18.65 6.84
C ARG A 109 13.93 18.68 5.60
N LYS A 110 13.34 18.54 4.41
CA LYS A 110 14.09 18.63 3.15
C LYS A 110 14.61 20.04 2.90
N GLU A 111 13.80 21.06 3.11
CA GLU A 111 14.15 22.47 2.93
C GLU A 111 15.28 22.91 3.86
N HIS A 112 15.22 22.47 5.12
CA HIS A 112 16.22 22.83 6.13
C HIS A 112 17.39 21.84 6.23
N ASN A 113 17.49 20.86 5.33
CA ASN A 113 18.52 19.81 5.35
C ASN A 113 18.69 19.13 6.73
N ILE A 114 17.59 18.92 7.46
CA ILE A 114 17.61 18.32 8.79
C ILE A 114 17.90 16.83 8.66
N PRO A 115 19.01 16.31 9.21
CA PRO A 115 19.32 14.88 9.14
C PRO A 115 18.30 14.03 9.89
N ASN A 116 18.19 12.76 9.51
CA ASN A 116 17.34 11.80 10.22
C ASN A 116 17.96 11.50 11.58
N CYS A 117 17.46 12.13 12.64
CA CYS A 117 17.85 11.81 14.00
C CYS A 117 17.23 10.46 14.40
N THR A 118 18.05 9.52 14.78
CA THR A 118 17.64 8.34 15.54
C THR A 118 17.49 8.74 17.00
N SER A 119 16.41 9.42 17.38
CA SER A 119 16.10 9.58 18.80
C SER A 119 15.27 8.40 19.26
N SER A 120 15.84 7.66 20.18
CA SER A 120 15.15 6.66 20.98
C SER A 120 14.01 7.31 21.74
N GLY A 121 12.80 6.82 21.54
CA GLY A 121 11.67 7.04 22.41
C GLY A 121 10.89 8.32 22.18
N THR A 122 10.03 8.31 21.19
CA THR A 122 8.71 8.95 21.24
C THR A 122 7.98 8.69 19.93
N THR A 123 6.86 8.01 20.06
CA THR A 123 5.77 7.94 19.09
C THR A 123 6.00 7.10 17.83
N ILE A 124 5.37 5.96 17.80
CA ILE A 124 5.33 4.92 16.74
C ILE A 124 5.03 5.50 15.34
N ILE A 125 4.27 6.57 15.23
CA ILE A 125 3.90 7.23 13.96
C ILE A 125 5.12 7.92 13.32
N ILE A 126 5.98 8.56 14.10
CA ILE A 126 7.18 9.26 13.61
C ILE A 126 8.29 8.26 13.27
N ALA A 127 8.39 7.15 13.98
CA ALA A 127 9.42 6.13 13.74
C ALA A 127 9.24 5.42 12.37
N ASN A 128 8.01 5.18 11.93
CA ASN A 128 7.77 4.61 10.61
C ASN A 128 8.05 5.60 9.48
N THR A 129 7.80 6.89 9.71
CA THR A 129 8.10 7.96 8.76
C THR A 129 9.61 8.16 8.57
N THR A 130 10.41 7.99 9.61
CA THR A 130 11.88 8.11 9.56
C THR A 130 12.54 6.93 8.86
N ARG A 131 11.92 5.75 8.85
CA ARG A 131 12.45 4.56 8.17
C ARG A 131 12.31 4.64 6.65
N CYS A 132 11.27 5.28 6.15
CA CYS A 132 11.05 5.51 4.72
C CYS A 132 12.17 6.36 4.08
N CYS A 133 12.72 7.35 4.81
CA CYS A 133 13.77 8.23 4.29
C CYS A 133 15.15 7.57 4.11
N LYS A 134 15.45 6.44 4.80
CA LYS A 134 16.73 5.73 4.62
C LYS A 134 16.83 4.94 3.31
N LYS A 135 15.71 4.59 2.69
CA LYS A 135 15.69 3.74 1.49
C LYS A 135 15.88 4.51 0.18
N TRP A 136 15.85 5.85 0.21
CA TRP A 136 15.97 6.70 -0.98
C TRP A 136 17.35 7.33 -1.13
N ARG A 137 18.36 6.85 -0.42
CA ARG A 137 19.73 7.33 -0.51
C ARG A 137 20.70 6.20 -0.92
N THR A 138 20.41 5.57 -2.05
CA THR A 138 21.41 4.80 -2.85
C THR A 138 21.15 5.07 -4.31
#